data_38ecaf93145d5d4268cff960596906d8
#
_entry.id   38ecaf93145d5d4268cff960596906d8
#
_cell.length_a   1.000
_cell.length_b   1.000
_cell.length_c   1.000
_cell.angle_alpha   90.00
_cell.angle_beta   90.00
_cell.angle_gamma   90.00
#
_symmetry.space_group_name_H-M   'P 1'
#
loop_
_entity.id
_entity.type
_entity.pdbx_description
1 polymer ?
#
loop_
_entity_poly.entity_id
_entity_poly.type
_entity_poly.pdbx_seq_one_letter_code
_entity_poly.pdbx_strand_id
1 'polypeptide(L)'
;MSTAQELERGNYFIYNNEPVRVIRKEVIVVGTHSHSKLKFYIQGLREKGERAVIFQHSDRVDKIEIMRKNGQVISKTGNKVQLMDAVSYETLDSNLPAELTSDINVGDTVTFVEVNGRVEILDKR
;
A
#
# COMPACT_ATOMS: atom_id res chain seq x y z
N MET A 1 -2.07 3.16 -18.11
CA MET A 1 -1.34 1.97 -17.70
C MET A 1 0.14 2.22 -17.73
N SER A 2 0.85 1.66 -16.77
CA SER A 2 2.30 1.82 -16.69
C SER A 2 3.00 0.51 -17.01
N THR A 3 4.29 0.59 -17.30
CA THR A 3 5.14 -0.59 -17.45
C THR A 3 6.09 -0.69 -16.27
N ALA A 4 6.67 -1.87 -16.07
CA ALA A 4 7.63 -2.11 -14.99
C ALA A 4 8.81 -1.13 -15.07
N GLN A 5 9.23 -0.74 -16.27
CA GLN A 5 10.32 0.21 -16.47
C GLN A 5 10.03 1.56 -15.81
N GLU A 6 8.78 1.95 -15.71
CA GLU A 6 8.37 3.23 -15.13
C GLU A 6 8.31 3.24 -13.60
N LEU A 7 8.35 2.07 -12.97
CA LEU A 7 8.33 1.97 -11.52
C LEU A 7 9.68 2.38 -10.93
N GLU A 8 9.62 3.22 -9.91
CA GLU A 8 10.79 3.69 -9.18
C GLU A 8 10.61 3.44 -7.68
N ARG A 9 11.71 3.49 -6.95
CA ARG A 9 11.69 3.37 -5.50
C ARG A 9 10.67 4.34 -4.89
N GLY A 10 9.82 3.81 -4.01
CA GLY A 10 8.78 4.59 -3.35
C GLY A 10 7.45 4.59 -4.07
N ASN A 11 7.39 4.12 -5.32
CA ASN A 11 6.12 3.99 -6.03
C ASN A 11 5.31 2.83 -5.47
N TYR A 12 3.99 2.90 -5.68
CA TYR A 12 3.06 1.83 -5.35
C TYR A 12 2.44 1.27 -6.62
N PHE A 13 2.20 -0.03 -6.63
CA PHE A 13 1.48 -0.68 -7.73
C PHE A 13 0.71 -1.88 -7.17
N ILE A 14 -0.20 -2.40 -7.99
CA ILE A 14 -1.00 -3.57 -7.61
C ILE A 14 -0.27 -4.83 -8.05
N TYR A 15 0.01 -5.72 -7.11
CA TYR A 15 0.61 -7.01 -7.36
C TYR A 15 -0.22 -8.09 -6.69
N ASN A 16 -0.73 -9.06 -7.49
CA ASN A 16 -1.65 -10.09 -6.99
C ASN A 16 -2.84 -9.51 -6.24
N ASN A 17 -3.45 -8.47 -6.81
CA ASN A 17 -4.60 -7.75 -6.24
C ASN A 17 -4.32 -7.02 -4.93
N GLU A 18 -3.05 -6.83 -4.59
CA GLU A 18 -2.65 -6.11 -3.38
C GLU A 18 -1.80 -4.90 -3.73
N PRO A 19 -2.00 -3.76 -3.06
CA PRO A 19 -1.09 -2.64 -3.23
C PRO A 19 0.23 -2.95 -2.54
N VAL A 20 1.32 -2.74 -3.26
CA VAL A 20 2.68 -2.94 -2.75
C VAL A 20 3.53 -1.71 -3.07
N ARG A 21 4.53 -1.48 -2.23
CA ARG A 21 5.48 -0.40 -2.39
C ARG A 21 6.80 -0.94 -2.92
N VAL A 22 7.40 -0.23 -3.87
CA VAL A 22 8.74 -0.55 -4.35
C VAL A 22 9.76 -0.05 -3.33
N ILE A 23 10.48 -0.97 -2.72
CA ILE A 23 11.53 -0.66 -1.75
C ILE A 23 12.85 -0.42 -2.47
N ARG A 24 13.14 -1.27 -3.46
CA ARG A 24 14.38 -1.18 -4.24
C ARG A 24 14.16 -1.74 -5.64
N LYS A 25 14.86 -1.16 -6.61
CA LYS A 25 14.82 -1.57 -8.01
C LYS A 25 16.24 -1.91 -8.44
N GLU A 26 16.42 -3.07 -9.07
CA GLU A 26 17.70 -3.50 -9.61
C GLU A 26 17.54 -3.93 -11.06
N VAL A 27 18.53 -3.65 -11.87
CA VAL A 27 18.60 -4.18 -13.24
C VAL A 27 19.50 -5.40 -13.20
N ILE A 28 18.98 -6.55 -13.64
CA ILE A 28 19.73 -7.80 -13.65
C ILE A 28 19.89 -8.31 -15.07
N VAL A 29 20.99 -9.01 -15.31
CA VAL A 29 21.26 -9.68 -16.59
C VAL A 29 21.40 -11.15 -16.31
N VAL A 30 20.60 -11.96 -17.00
CA VAL A 30 20.59 -13.41 -16.84
C VAL A 30 21.02 -14.05 -18.16
N GLY A 31 22.17 -14.71 -18.16
CA GLY A 31 22.71 -15.39 -19.34
C GLY A 31 23.46 -14.45 -20.30
N THR A 32 24.19 -15.06 -21.26
CA THR A 32 25.08 -14.33 -22.17
C THR A 32 24.37 -13.66 -23.33
N HIS A 33 23.17 -14.13 -23.67
CA HIS A 33 22.37 -13.58 -24.76
C HIS A 33 21.02 -13.03 -24.28
N SER A 34 20.87 -12.87 -22.96
CA SER A 34 19.61 -12.43 -22.37
C SER A 34 19.54 -10.92 -22.32
N HIS A 35 18.35 -10.40 -22.53
CA HIS A 35 18.05 -9.01 -22.23
C HIS A 35 18.03 -8.82 -20.72
N SER A 36 18.31 -7.61 -20.28
CA SER A 36 18.20 -7.28 -18.86
C SER A 36 16.75 -7.40 -18.39
N LYS A 37 16.60 -7.72 -17.12
CA LYS A 37 15.29 -7.75 -16.44
C LYS A 37 15.34 -6.82 -15.24
N LEU A 38 14.16 -6.51 -14.72
CA LEU A 38 14.02 -5.66 -13.56
C LEU A 38 13.65 -6.53 -12.35
N LYS A 39 14.42 -6.38 -11.28
CA LYS A 39 14.12 -7.01 -10.00
C LYS A 39 13.67 -5.95 -9.02
N PHE A 40 12.48 -6.13 -8.48
CA PHE A 40 11.92 -5.23 -7.49
C PHE A 40 11.82 -5.93 -6.15
N TYR A 41 12.27 -5.23 -5.11
CA TYR A 41 11.95 -5.63 -3.74
C TYR A 41 10.72 -4.85 -3.34
N ILE A 42 9.66 -5.57 -2.99
CA ILE A 42 8.35 -4.98 -2.72
C ILE A 42 7.89 -5.32 -1.32
N GLN A 43 7.04 -4.47 -0.77
CA GLN A 43 6.48 -4.65 0.55
C GLN A 43 5.00 -4.26 0.50
N GLY A 44 4.13 -5.13 1.02
CA GLY A 44 2.72 -4.81 1.18
C GLY A 44 2.51 -3.74 2.24
N LEU A 45 1.35 -3.10 2.25
CA LEU A 45 1.07 -1.99 3.16
C LEU A 45 1.18 -2.39 4.64
N ARG A 46 0.90 -3.64 4.97
CA ARG A 46 0.94 -4.14 6.35
C ARG A 46 2.01 -5.18 6.59
N GLU A 47 2.78 -5.51 5.56
CA GLU A 47 3.86 -6.49 5.68
C GLU A 47 5.10 -5.84 6.30
N LYS A 48 5.81 -6.59 7.11
CA LYS A 48 7.09 -6.14 7.69
C LYS A 48 8.27 -6.59 6.85
N GLY A 49 8.10 -7.67 6.07
CA GLY A 49 9.16 -8.22 5.24
C GLY A 49 9.07 -7.77 3.80
N GLU A 50 10.13 -7.99 3.06
CA GLU A 50 10.23 -7.69 1.65
C GLU A 50 10.14 -8.96 0.83
N ARG A 51 9.57 -8.87 -0.38
CA ARG A 51 9.56 -9.93 -1.37
C ARG A 51 10.24 -9.44 -2.62
N ALA A 52 10.93 -10.33 -3.32
CA ALA A 52 11.54 -10.02 -4.60
C ALA A 52 10.67 -10.51 -5.75
N VAL A 53 10.44 -9.67 -6.73
CA VAL A 53 9.73 -10.03 -7.97
C VAL A 53 10.53 -9.58 -9.17
N ILE A 54 10.42 -10.32 -10.27
CA ILE A 54 11.17 -10.03 -11.50
C ILE A 54 10.18 -9.75 -12.61
N PHE A 55 10.40 -8.64 -13.31
CA PHE A 55 9.62 -8.24 -14.47
C PHE A 55 10.51 -8.01 -15.67
N GLN A 56 9.94 -8.16 -16.85
CA GLN A 56 10.53 -7.61 -18.07
C GLN A 56 10.25 -6.11 -18.11
N HIS A 57 11.08 -5.36 -18.83
CA HIS A 57 10.94 -3.90 -18.90
C HIS A 57 9.56 -3.46 -19.40
N SER A 58 8.99 -4.22 -20.33
CA SER A 58 7.69 -3.91 -20.95
C SER A 58 6.50 -4.53 -20.25
N ASP A 59 6.69 -5.29 -19.18
CA ASP A 59 5.56 -5.87 -18.45
C ASP A 59 4.65 -4.77 -17.94
N ARG A 60 3.36 -4.97 -18.09
CA ARG A 60 2.37 -4.00 -17.64
C ARG A 60 2.16 -4.13 -16.15
N VAL A 61 2.13 -2.99 -15.49
CA VAL A 61 1.85 -2.90 -14.07
C VAL A 61 0.79 -1.82 -13.84
N ASP A 62 0.05 -1.98 -12.77
CA ASP A 62 -0.98 -1.03 -12.38
C ASP A 62 -0.41 -0.11 -11.31
N LYS A 63 0.27 0.95 -11.76
CA LYS A 63 0.86 1.95 -10.86
C LYS A 63 -0.25 2.78 -10.26
N ILE A 64 -0.24 2.91 -8.94
CA ILE A 64 -1.23 3.67 -8.20
C ILE A 64 -0.56 4.73 -7.33
N GLU A 65 -1.31 5.73 -6.96
CA GLU A 65 -0.87 6.72 -5.99
C GLU A 65 -1.54 6.46 -4.66
N ILE A 66 -0.74 6.44 -3.61
CA ILE A 66 -1.23 6.25 -2.25
C ILE A 66 -0.72 7.39 -1.40
N MET A 67 -1.66 8.05 -0.71
CA MET A 67 -1.36 9.10 0.25
C MET A 67 -1.65 8.58 1.64
N ARG A 68 -0.66 8.65 2.52
CA ARG A 68 -0.87 8.35 3.94
C ARG A 68 -1.48 9.56 4.61
N LYS A 69 -2.55 9.33 5.34
CA LYS A 69 -3.29 10.37 6.04
C LYS A 69 -3.46 10.01 7.49
N ASN A 70 -3.75 11.01 8.29
CA ASN A 70 -4.08 10.82 9.70
C ASN A 70 -5.55 11.10 9.92
N GLY A 71 -6.16 10.33 10.80
CA GLY A 71 -7.56 10.51 11.16
C GLY A 71 -7.82 10.12 12.59
N GLN A 72 -9.01 10.48 13.07
CA GLN A 72 -9.46 10.13 14.40
C GLN A 72 -10.64 9.17 14.28
N VAL A 73 -10.63 8.11 15.10
CA VAL A 73 -11.74 7.17 15.17
C VAL A 73 -12.89 7.84 15.91
N ILE A 74 -14.03 8.02 15.24
CA ILE A 74 -15.21 8.66 15.83
C ILE A 74 -16.29 7.66 16.22
N SER A 75 -16.30 6.48 15.60
CA SER A 75 -17.19 5.39 16.02
C SER A 75 -16.58 4.05 15.66
N LYS A 76 -16.95 3.02 16.42
CA LYS A 76 -16.47 1.65 16.22
C LYS A 76 -17.61 0.69 16.51
N THR A 77 -17.90 -0.20 15.55
CA THR A 77 -18.90 -1.24 15.70
C THR A 77 -18.33 -2.53 15.13
N GLY A 78 -17.92 -3.44 16.02
CA GLY A 78 -17.27 -4.69 15.59
C GLY A 78 -15.97 -4.41 14.85
N ASN A 79 -15.91 -4.83 13.59
CA ASN A 79 -14.73 -4.60 12.73
C ASN A 79 -14.91 -3.41 11.79
N LYS A 80 -15.93 -2.57 12.02
CA LYS A 80 -16.17 -1.37 11.21
C LYS A 80 -15.93 -0.13 12.04
N VAL A 81 -15.30 0.87 11.45
CA VAL A 81 -15.03 2.13 12.10
C VAL A 81 -15.37 3.28 11.18
N GLN A 82 -15.72 4.41 11.79
CA GLN A 82 -15.77 5.69 11.08
C GLN A 82 -14.60 6.53 11.53
N LEU A 83 -13.94 7.13 10.53
CA LEU A 83 -12.79 8.00 10.75
C LEU A 83 -13.17 9.42 10.33
N MET A 84 -12.60 10.39 11.03
CA MET A 84 -12.61 11.77 10.57
C MET A 84 -11.19 12.13 10.11
N ASP A 85 -11.06 12.54 8.85
CA ASP A 85 -9.80 12.99 8.30
C ASP A 85 -9.30 14.21 9.10
N ALA A 86 -8.04 14.17 9.54
CA ALA A 86 -7.49 15.23 10.38
C ALA A 86 -7.33 16.58 9.64
N VAL A 87 -7.31 16.56 8.33
CA VAL A 87 -7.13 17.77 7.51
C VAL A 87 -8.44 18.25 6.93
N SER A 88 -9.20 17.37 6.26
CA SER A 88 -10.44 17.76 5.58
C SER A 88 -11.66 17.71 6.48
N TYR A 89 -11.58 17.03 7.63
CA TYR A 89 -12.68 16.77 8.55
C TYR A 89 -13.82 15.96 7.95
N GLU A 90 -13.59 15.33 6.81
CA GLU A 90 -14.55 14.41 6.21
C GLU A 90 -14.65 13.14 7.00
N THR A 91 -15.87 12.58 7.06
CA THR A 91 -16.12 11.28 7.69
C THR A 91 -15.97 10.17 6.67
N LEU A 92 -15.18 9.16 6.99
CA LEU A 92 -14.89 8.04 6.11
C LEU A 92 -15.19 6.73 6.82
N ASP A 93 -15.75 5.78 6.09
CA ASP A 93 -15.99 4.43 6.60
C ASP A 93 -14.82 3.52 6.25
N SER A 94 -14.42 2.68 7.19
CA SER A 94 -13.32 1.75 7.00
C SER A 94 -13.61 0.43 7.70
N ASN A 95 -13.07 -0.65 7.15
CA ASN A 95 -13.00 -1.92 7.86
C ASN A 95 -11.75 -1.92 8.73
N LEU A 96 -11.88 -2.49 9.93
CA LEU A 96 -10.77 -2.61 10.85
C LEU A 96 -10.12 -3.99 10.70
N PRO A 97 -8.80 -4.07 10.42
CA PRO A 97 -8.14 -5.37 10.34
C PRO A 97 -8.26 -6.13 11.66
N ALA A 98 -8.34 -7.45 11.57
CA ALA A 98 -8.50 -8.29 12.76
C ALA A 98 -7.38 -8.08 13.77
N GLU A 99 -6.13 -7.91 13.31
CA GLU A 99 -4.99 -7.70 14.17
C GLU A 99 -4.99 -6.35 14.90
N LEU A 100 -5.79 -5.40 14.45
CA LEU A 100 -5.90 -4.08 15.06
C LEU A 100 -7.18 -3.88 15.86
N THR A 101 -8.09 -4.86 15.84
CA THR A 101 -9.43 -4.71 16.43
C THR A 101 -9.37 -4.40 17.93
N SER A 102 -8.44 -5.02 18.65
CA SER A 102 -8.31 -4.80 20.11
C SER A 102 -7.50 -3.55 20.45
N ASP A 103 -6.71 -3.03 19.52
CA ASP A 103 -5.79 -1.91 19.79
C ASP A 103 -6.41 -0.55 19.50
N ILE A 104 -7.40 -0.49 18.62
CA ILE A 104 -7.99 0.76 18.15
C ILE A 104 -9.34 0.99 18.78
N ASN A 105 -9.48 2.15 19.42
CA ASN A 105 -10.71 2.54 20.12
C ASN A 105 -11.16 3.94 19.66
N VAL A 106 -12.41 4.26 19.96
CA VAL A 106 -12.97 5.59 19.70
C VAL A 106 -12.09 6.65 20.37
N GLY A 107 -11.76 7.69 19.63
CA GLY A 107 -10.89 8.76 20.10
C GLY A 107 -9.43 8.60 19.70
N ASP A 108 -9.03 7.40 19.28
CA ASP A 108 -7.64 7.16 18.87
C ASP A 108 -7.33 7.82 17.53
N THR A 109 -6.08 8.24 17.39
CA THR A 109 -5.56 8.73 16.12
C THR A 109 -4.90 7.58 15.38
N VAL A 110 -5.21 7.45 14.11
CA VAL A 110 -4.72 6.36 13.25
C VAL A 110 -4.10 6.92 11.97
N THR A 111 -3.22 6.14 11.38
CA THR A 111 -2.72 6.37 10.02
C THR A 111 -3.53 5.50 9.07
N PHE A 112 -4.05 6.08 8.02
CA PHE A 112 -4.82 5.37 7.02
C PHE A 112 -4.42 5.78 5.61
N VAL A 113 -4.83 4.97 4.64
CA VAL A 113 -4.64 5.24 3.21
C VAL A 113 -5.95 5.06 2.47
N GLU A 114 -6.09 5.79 1.37
CA GLU A 114 -7.18 5.59 0.42
C GLU A 114 -6.62 4.96 -0.84
N VAL A 115 -7.18 3.82 -1.24
CA VAL A 115 -6.78 3.09 -2.43
C VAL A 115 -8.04 2.78 -3.22
N ASN A 116 -8.17 3.36 -4.41
CA ASN A 116 -9.33 3.14 -5.29
C ASN A 116 -10.68 3.35 -4.57
N GLY A 117 -10.77 4.40 -3.77
CA GLY A 117 -11.99 4.73 -3.03
C GLY A 117 -12.20 3.91 -1.76
N ARG A 118 -11.28 3.02 -1.43
CA ARG A 118 -11.32 2.23 -0.21
C ARG A 118 -10.38 2.82 0.82
N VAL A 119 -10.84 2.88 2.05
CA VAL A 119 -10.04 3.37 3.18
C VAL A 119 -9.50 2.17 3.95
N GLU A 120 -8.20 2.15 4.18
CA GLU A 120 -7.55 1.11 4.99
C GLU A 120 -6.74 1.72 6.11
N ILE A 121 -7.01 1.27 7.34
CA ILE A 121 -6.23 1.67 8.51
C ILE A 121 -4.94 0.86 8.53
N LEU A 122 -3.80 1.53 8.64
CA LEU A 122 -2.50 0.88 8.70
C LEU A 122 -2.07 0.61 10.14
N ASP A 123 -2.16 1.60 11.00
CA ASP A 123 -1.77 1.45 12.39
C ASP A 123 -2.34 2.58 13.25
N LYS A 124 -2.19 2.41 14.55
CA LYS A 124 -2.50 3.42 15.55
C LYS A 124 -1.30 4.33 15.72
N ARG A 125 -1.56 5.60 15.79
CA ARG A 125 -0.53 6.60 16.07
C ARG A 125 -0.29 6.76 17.53
#